data_e3689485c1f359c5bfe54e4d29480a99
#
_entry.id   e3689485c1f359c5bfe54e4d29480a99
#
_cell.length_a   1.000
_cell.length_b   1.000
_cell.length_c   1.000
_cell.angle_alpha   90.00
_cell.angle_beta   90.00
_cell.angle_gamma   90.00
#
_symmetry.space_group_name_H-M   'P 1'
#
loop_
_entity.id
_entity.type
_entity.pdbx_description
1 polymer ?
#
loop_
_entity_poly.entity_id
_entity_poly.type
_entity_poly.pdbx_seq_one_letter_code
_entity_poly.pdbx_strand_id
1 'polypeptide(L)'
;MFENVCAIPLDYDLFAQALHPEEPIVAVGLASGHVQTYRLPAGADGEVTSSAARNGYGHIDTVWKTRRHKGSCRTLGFSIDGAQLYSAGTDGIVKVADSATGKVSAKIAVPLDPYAPKHFDIYMYGY
;
A
#
# COMPACT_ATOMS: atom_id res chain seq x y z
N MET A 1 -17.78 -20.58 -4.19
CA MET A 1 -18.30 -19.41 -4.91
C MET A 1 -17.89 -18.15 -4.17
N PHE A 2 -17.39 -17.18 -4.89
CA PHE A 2 -16.96 -15.92 -4.30
C PHE A 2 -18.05 -14.88 -4.47
N GLU A 3 -18.37 -14.19 -3.38
CA GLU A 3 -19.26 -13.05 -3.44
C GLU A 3 -18.45 -11.77 -3.38
N ASN A 4 -18.91 -10.77 -4.13
CA ASN A 4 -18.30 -9.45 -4.08
C ASN A 4 -18.86 -8.70 -2.87
N VAL A 5 -18.11 -8.69 -1.77
CA VAL A 5 -18.58 -8.12 -0.50
C VAL A 5 -18.38 -6.63 -0.41
N CYS A 6 -17.34 -6.12 -1.09
CA CYS A 6 -17.09 -4.68 -1.14
C CYS A 6 -16.21 -4.37 -2.34
N ALA A 7 -16.24 -3.12 -2.75
CA ALA A 7 -15.41 -2.63 -3.85
C ALA A 7 -14.80 -1.31 -3.44
N ILE A 8 -13.54 -1.11 -3.81
CA ILE A 8 -12.82 0.13 -3.56
C ILE A 8 -12.66 0.84 -4.91
N PRO A 9 -13.32 1.99 -5.12
CA PRO A 9 -13.13 2.74 -6.36
C PRO A 9 -11.76 3.40 -6.36
N LEU A 10 -10.99 3.19 -7.42
CA LEU A 10 -9.67 3.76 -7.59
C LEU A 10 -9.66 4.66 -8.82
N ASP A 11 -8.97 5.80 -8.71
CA ASP A 11 -8.90 6.78 -9.78
C ASP A 11 -7.90 6.41 -10.87
N TYR A 12 -6.97 5.50 -10.56
CA TYR A 12 -5.89 5.10 -11.45
C TYR A 12 -5.71 3.59 -11.39
N ASP A 13 -4.97 3.05 -12.36
CA ASP A 13 -4.71 1.62 -12.42
C ASP A 13 -3.96 1.12 -11.19
N LEU A 14 -4.38 -0.03 -10.70
CA LEU A 14 -3.76 -0.70 -9.56
C LEU A 14 -2.53 -1.47 -10.04
N PHE A 15 -1.37 -1.17 -9.47
CA PHE A 15 -0.11 -1.84 -9.82
C PHE A 15 0.47 -2.67 -8.68
N ALA A 16 0.09 -2.40 -7.46
CA ALA A 16 0.62 -3.13 -6.31
C ALA A 16 -0.41 -3.15 -5.19
N GLN A 17 -0.37 -4.22 -4.40
CA GLN A 17 -1.24 -4.33 -3.24
C GLN A 17 -0.55 -5.16 -2.16
N ALA A 18 -0.90 -4.90 -0.92
CA ALA A 18 -0.37 -5.63 0.22
C ALA A 18 -1.43 -5.69 1.32
N LEU A 19 -1.42 -6.79 2.07
CA LEU A 19 -2.33 -6.97 3.19
C LEU A 19 -1.55 -6.86 4.50
N HIS A 20 -2.13 -6.17 5.46
CA HIS A 20 -1.57 -6.09 6.80
C HIS A 20 -1.55 -7.49 7.43
N PRO A 21 -0.48 -7.87 8.14
CA PRO A 21 -0.36 -9.22 8.69
C PRO A 21 -1.36 -9.53 9.80
N GLU A 22 -1.87 -8.55 10.50
CA GLU A 22 -2.73 -8.79 11.66
C GLU A 22 -4.09 -8.10 11.60
N GLU A 23 -4.19 -6.97 10.92
CA GLU A 23 -5.42 -6.18 10.85
C GLU A 23 -6.02 -6.21 9.46
N PRO A 24 -7.34 -5.97 9.33
CA PRO A 24 -8.00 -5.97 8.01
C PRO A 24 -7.71 -4.66 7.26
N ILE A 25 -6.46 -4.42 6.96
CA ILE A 25 -5.99 -3.24 6.24
C ILE A 25 -5.32 -3.68 4.95
N VAL A 26 -5.72 -3.06 3.85
CA VAL A 26 -5.09 -3.26 2.54
C VAL A 26 -4.42 -1.97 2.10
N ALA A 27 -3.21 -2.10 1.56
CA ALA A 27 -2.51 -1.01 0.91
C ALA A 27 -2.54 -1.23 -0.59
N VAL A 28 -2.77 -0.16 -1.34
CA VAL A 28 -2.76 -0.21 -2.81
C VAL A 28 -1.80 0.84 -3.35
N GLY A 29 -1.08 0.47 -4.41
CA GLY A 29 -0.18 1.36 -5.12
C GLY A 29 -0.64 1.54 -6.54
N LEU A 30 -0.72 2.78 -6.99
CA LEU A 30 -1.37 3.14 -8.24
C LEU A 30 -0.37 3.61 -9.29
N ALA A 31 -0.83 3.60 -10.54
CA ALA A 31 -0.05 4.08 -11.69
C ALA A 31 0.38 5.54 -11.53
N SER A 32 -0.40 6.33 -10.82
CA SER A 32 -0.10 7.74 -10.55
C SER A 32 0.99 7.96 -9.50
N GLY A 33 1.41 6.89 -8.83
CA GLY A 33 2.35 6.99 -7.71
C GLY A 33 1.68 7.15 -6.35
N HIS A 34 0.36 7.22 -6.32
CA HIS A 34 -0.35 7.26 -5.05
C HIS A 34 -0.27 5.93 -4.33
N VAL A 35 -0.16 6.01 -3.01
CA VAL A 35 -0.29 4.87 -2.11
C VAL A 35 -1.44 5.20 -1.16
N GLN A 36 -2.34 4.26 -1.02
CA GLN A 36 -3.56 4.44 -0.23
C GLN A 36 -3.74 3.21 0.65
N THR A 37 -4.20 3.43 1.88
CA THR A 37 -4.51 2.32 2.77
C THR A 37 -5.96 2.43 3.22
N TYR A 38 -6.58 1.28 3.32
CA TYR A 38 -8.00 1.17 3.65
C TYR A 38 -8.19 0.12 4.73
N ARG A 39 -9.10 0.41 5.66
CA ARG A 39 -9.56 -0.58 6.62
C ARG A 39 -10.79 -1.24 6.05
N LEU A 40 -10.73 -2.57 5.92
CA LEU A 40 -11.82 -3.34 5.34
C LEU A 40 -12.93 -3.58 6.37
N PRO A 41 -14.17 -3.76 5.93
CA PRO A 41 -15.26 -4.07 6.84
C PRO A 41 -15.12 -5.48 7.39
N ALA A 42 -15.38 -5.63 8.70
CA ALA A 42 -15.34 -6.92 9.36
C ALA A 42 -16.48 -7.00 10.37
N GLY A 43 -17.01 -8.20 10.53
CA GLY A 43 -17.97 -8.48 11.58
C GLY A 43 -17.30 -8.59 12.94
N ALA A 44 -18.07 -8.85 13.98
CA ALA A 44 -17.60 -8.92 15.35
C ALA A 44 -16.53 -10.01 15.55
N ASP A 45 -16.54 -11.04 14.73
CA ASP A 45 -15.60 -12.15 14.76
C ASP A 45 -14.51 -12.04 13.70
N GLY A 46 -14.41 -10.89 13.05
CA GLY A 46 -13.45 -10.67 11.97
C GLY A 46 -13.96 -11.03 10.59
N GLU A 47 -15.16 -11.55 10.49
CA GLU A 47 -15.78 -11.87 9.22
C GLU A 47 -16.60 -10.69 8.70
N VAL A 48 -16.71 -10.60 7.38
CA VAL A 48 -17.57 -9.60 6.76
C VAL A 48 -19.03 -10.01 6.99
N THR A 49 -19.83 -9.10 7.53
CA THR A 49 -21.21 -9.39 7.85
C THR A 49 -22.05 -9.53 6.58
N SER A 50 -23.11 -10.35 6.66
CA SER A 50 -24.01 -10.49 5.53
C SER A 50 -24.78 -9.20 5.22
N SER A 51 -24.98 -8.33 6.20
CA SER A 51 -25.59 -7.02 5.94
C SER A 51 -24.68 -6.12 5.11
N ALA A 52 -23.39 -6.14 5.37
CA ALA A 52 -22.42 -5.42 4.55
C ALA A 52 -22.38 -5.97 3.13
N ALA A 53 -22.37 -7.30 2.99
CA ALA A 53 -22.40 -7.95 1.68
C ALA A 53 -23.69 -7.63 0.91
N ARG A 54 -24.82 -7.63 1.60
CA ARG A 54 -26.12 -7.38 0.99
C ARG A 54 -26.23 -5.97 0.44
N ASN A 55 -25.61 -5.00 1.09
CA ASN A 55 -25.63 -3.62 0.63
C ASN A 55 -24.63 -3.37 -0.51
N GLY A 56 -23.79 -4.35 -0.84
CA GLY A 56 -22.77 -4.21 -1.86
C GLY A 56 -21.60 -3.32 -1.45
N TYR A 57 -21.63 -2.81 -0.23
CA TYR A 57 -20.66 -1.87 0.29
C TYR A 57 -20.32 -2.25 1.72
N GLY A 58 -19.29 -2.97 1.92
CA GLY A 58 -18.75 -2.98 3.24
C GLY A 58 -18.40 -1.55 3.62
N HIS A 59 -18.41 -1.23 4.90
CA HIS A 59 -17.98 0.07 5.35
C HIS A 59 -16.46 0.12 5.26
N ILE A 60 -15.94 0.82 4.25
CA ILE A 60 -14.52 0.92 3.99
C ILE A 60 -14.04 2.29 4.44
N ASP A 61 -13.12 2.31 5.39
CA ASP A 61 -12.53 3.55 5.86
C ASP A 61 -11.17 3.75 5.21
N THR A 62 -10.95 4.94 4.68
CA THR A 62 -9.62 5.34 4.22
C THR A 62 -8.78 5.68 5.45
N VAL A 63 -7.67 4.96 5.62
CA VAL A 63 -6.75 5.24 6.72
C VAL A 63 -5.90 6.45 6.37
N TRP A 64 -5.24 6.41 5.20
CA TRP A 64 -4.55 7.56 4.63
C TRP A 64 -4.33 7.32 3.14
N LYS A 65 -4.08 8.41 2.41
CA LYS A 65 -3.67 8.35 1.00
C LYS A 65 -2.75 9.51 0.68
N THR A 66 -1.74 9.26 -0.15
CA THR A 66 -0.77 10.28 -0.52
C THR A 66 -0.12 9.90 -1.83
N ARG A 67 0.35 10.89 -2.59
CA ARG A 67 1.19 10.63 -3.75
C ARG A 67 2.61 10.40 -3.25
N ARG A 68 3.00 9.14 -3.20
CA ARG A 68 4.26 8.71 -2.59
C ARG A 68 5.43 8.74 -3.56
N HIS A 69 5.17 8.45 -4.83
CA HIS A 69 6.20 8.32 -5.86
C HIS A 69 5.90 9.24 -7.03
N LYS A 70 6.96 9.73 -7.69
CA LYS A 70 6.80 10.55 -8.89
C LYS A 70 6.38 9.74 -10.10
N GLY A 71 6.71 8.45 -10.13
CA GLY A 71 6.24 7.50 -11.13
C GLY A 71 5.23 6.54 -10.53
N SER A 72 4.97 5.43 -11.20
CA SER A 72 4.04 4.42 -10.69
C SER A 72 4.59 3.75 -9.45
N CYS A 73 3.71 3.45 -8.51
CA CYS A 73 4.06 2.60 -7.37
C CYS A 73 3.98 1.14 -7.80
N ARG A 74 5.12 0.44 -7.78
CA ARG A 74 5.22 -0.91 -8.34
C ARG A 74 5.23 -2.01 -7.30
N THR A 75 5.59 -1.70 -6.08
CA THR A 75 5.75 -2.71 -5.04
C THR A 75 5.31 -2.14 -3.70
N LEU A 76 4.60 -2.95 -2.94
CA LEU A 76 4.19 -2.64 -1.58
C LEU A 76 4.42 -3.85 -0.69
N GLY A 77 4.73 -3.60 0.57
CA GLY A 77 4.83 -4.67 1.56
C GLY A 77 4.75 -4.11 2.96
N PHE A 78 4.09 -4.82 3.84
CA PHE A 78 4.10 -4.49 5.26
C PHE A 78 5.26 -5.19 5.94
N SER A 79 5.77 -4.61 7.04
CA SER A 79 6.69 -5.30 7.91
C SER A 79 5.99 -6.46 8.61
N ILE A 80 6.77 -7.37 9.18
CA ILE A 80 6.22 -8.59 9.82
C ILE A 80 5.23 -8.23 10.93
N ASP A 81 5.52 -7.18 11.69
CA ASP A 81 4.65 -6.70 12.77
C ASP A 81 3.56 -5.74 12.29
N GLY A 82 3.55 -5.39 11.01
CA GLY A 82 2.57 -4.47 10.45
C GLY A 82 2.80 -3.01 10.77
N ALA A 83 3.87 -2.66 11.47
CA ALA A 83 4.10 -1.28 11.91
C ALA A 83 4.56 -0.37 10.78
N GLN A 84 5.19 -0.92 9.75
CA GLN A 84 5.74 -0.16 8.63
C GLN A 84 5.21 -0.65 7.30
N LEU A 85 5.09 0.27 6.35
CA LEU A 85 4.74 -0.03 4.97
C LEU A 85 5.88 0.42 4.07
N TYR A 86 6.37 -0.52 3.26
CA TYR A 86 7.42 -0.27 2.28
C TYR A 86 6.78 -0.07 0.92
N SER A 87 7.19 0.97 0.20
CA SER A 87 6.73 1.22 -1.16
C SER A 87 7.91 1.49 -2.08
N ALA A 88 7.83 1.00 -3.30
CA ALA A 88 8.85 1.24 -4.31
C ALA A 88 8.19 1.62 -5.62
N GLY A 89 8.76 2.59 -6.30
CA GLY A 89 8.19 3.11 -7.53
C GLY A 89 9.19 3.17 -8.66
N THR A 90 8.70 3.55 -9.84
CA THR A 90 9.54 3.72 -11.03
C THR A 90 10.46 4.94 -10.91
N ASP A 91 10.29 5.76 -9.88
CA ASP A 91 11.22 6.86 -9.56
C ASP A 91 12.53 6.37 -8.94
N GLY A 92 12.68 5.06 -8.73
CA GLY A 92 13.91 4.49 -8.17
C GLY A 92 14.04 4.68 -6.66
N ILE A 93 12.96 4.99 -5.98
CA ILE A 93 13.00 5.26 -4.54
C ILE A 93 12.16 4.22 -3.80
N VAL A 94 12.74 3.65 -2.74
CA VAL A 94 12.01 2.86 -1.77
C VAL A 94 11.74 3.75 -0.56
N LYS A 95 10.49 3.82 -0.14
CA LYS A 95 10.10 4.61 1.02
C LYS A 95 9.55 3.72 2.11
N VAL A 96 9.94 4.01 3.33
CA VAL A 96 9.44 3.32 4.52
C VAL A 96 8.58 4.31 5.27
N ALA A 97 7.36 3.92 5.56
CA ALA A 97 6.40 4.79 6.23
C ALA A 97 5.76 4.07 7.42
N ASP A 98 5.32 4.84 8.39
CA ASP A 98 4.48 4.33 9.46
C ASP A 98 3.15 3.87 8.85
N SER A 99 2.74 2.64 9.10
CA SER A 99 1.56 2.08 8.44
C SER A 99 0.26 2.72 8.92
N ALA A 100 0.22 3.24 10.14
CA ALA A 100 -0.99 3.85 10.69
C ALA A 100 -1.17 5.29 10.23
N THR A 101 -0.09 6.05 10.07
CA THR A 101 -0.16 7.48 9.75
C THR A 101 0.24 7.82 8.33
N GLY A 102 0.98 6.94 7.67
CA GLY A 102 1.54 7.20 6.34
C GLY A 102 2.76 8.10 6.35
N LYS A 103 3.28 8.44 7.52
CA LYS A 103 4.43 9.33 7.64
C LYS A 103 5.71 8.59 7.26
N VAL A 104 6.47 9.16 6.30
CA VAL A 104 7.73 8.56 5.84
C VAL A 104 8.79 8.71 6.92
N SER A 105 9.44 7.60 7.25
CA SER A 105 10.55 7.56 8.22
C SER A 105 11.90 7.38 7.56
N ALA A 106 11.94 6.82 6.35
CA ALA A 106 13.20 6.61 5.63
C ALA A 106 12.97 6.55 4.13
N LYS A 107 13.98 6.93 3.37
CA LYS A 107 14.03 6.76 1.91
C LYS A 107 15.30 6.04 1.54
N ILE A 108 15.20 5.18 0.55
CA ILE A 108 16.35 4.47 -0.02
C ILE A 108 16.34 4.75 -1.51
N ALA A 109 17.38 5.39 -2.03
CA ALA A 109 17.49 5.64 -3.46
C ALA A 109 18.24 4.49 -4.12
N VAL A 110 17.65 3.94 -5.18
CA VAL A 110 18.26 2.88 -5.97
C VAL A 110 18.73 3.50 -7.27
N PRO A 111 20.03 3.44 -7.60
CA PRO A 111 20.52 4.01 -8.86
C PRO A 111 19.86 3.35 -10.06
N LEU A 112 19.40 4.17 -11.01
CA LEU A 112 18.74 3.70 -12.22
C LEU A 112 19.62 3.78 -13.46
N ASP A 113 20.96 3.88 -13.28
CA ASP A 113 21.89 3.94 -14.39
C ASP A 113 21.92 2.60 -15.14
N PRO A 114 21.55 2.55 -16.42
CA PRO A 114 21.55 1.30 -17.18
C PRO A 114 22.94 0.73 -17.40
N TYR A 115 23.98 1.53 -17.19
CA TYR A 115 25.38 1.09 -17.32
C TYR A 115 26.01 0.75 -15.99
N ALA A 116 25.26 0.87 -14.90
CA ALA A 116 25.75 0.53 -13.57
C ALA A 116 26.05 -0.96 -13.46
N PRO A 117 27.00 -1.37 -12.60
CA PRO A 117 27.19 -2.80 -12.31
C PRO A 117 25.89 -3.45 -11.83
N LYS A 118 25.78 -4.77 -12.01
CA LYS A 118 24.56 -5.50 -11.67
C LYS A 118 24.24 -5.56 -10.19
N HIS A 119 25.11 -5.09 -9.33
CA HIS A 119 24.81 -4.86 -7.93
C HIS A 119 24.50 -3.39 -7.75
N PHE A 120 23.52 -3.08 -6.93
CA PHE A 120 23.08 -1.71 -6.70
C PHE A 120 23.62 -1.22 -5.37
N ASP A 121 24.16 0.01 -5.38
CA ASP A 121 24.45 0.71 -4.14
C ASP A 121 23.16 1.37 -3.66
N ILE A 122 22.79 1.10 -2.43
CA ILE A 122 21.57 1.63 -1.84
C ILE A 122 21.95 2.72 -0.86
N TYR A 123 21.38 3.91 -1.07
CA TYR A 123 21.63 5.06 -0.21
C TYR A 123 20.40 5.33 0.65
N MET A 124 20.56 5.31 1.96
CA MET A 124 19.47 5.54 2.89
C MET A 124 19.51 6.98 3.38
N TYR A 125 18.37 7.65 3.30
CA TYR A 125 18.20 9.03 3.77
C TYR A 125 17.24 9.03 4.95
N GLY A 126 17.72 9.49 6.11
CA GLY A 126 16.91 9.61 7.31
C GLY A 126 16.05 10.86 7.31
N TYR A 127 14.99 10.82 8.07
CA TYR A 127 14.06 11.94 8.25
C TYR A 127 13.81 12.22 9.71
#